data_ff3af9e459a651b239c6397377e95db4
#
_entry.id   ff3af9e459a651b239c6397377e95db4
#
_cell.length_a   1.000
_cell.length_b   1.000
_cell.length_c   1.000
_cell.angle_alpha   90.00
_cell.angle_beta   90.00
_cell.angle_gamma   90.00
#
_symmetry.space_group_name_H-M   'P 1'
#
loop_
_entity.id
_entity.type
_entity.pdbx_description
1 polymer ?
#
loop_
_entity_poly.entity_id
_entity_poly.type
_entity_poly.pdbx_seq_one_letter_code
_entity_poly.pdbx_strand_id
1 'polypeptide(L)'
;FFFFFNQIQFRINIFNFYIKKNIKIFRLDAVAYIWKEENTNCINRPEAHYLIKIFRLILDYLDKRSVLITETNIPNKENLTYFGNGDEAHWIYNFTLAPLILYTLVNGDSSELRKWSMTMPPAKNGNAYFNFIASHDGIGLRPIEGYIDEDNIEKLLILMKKFDGKISYRTTQWGDKTPYEINISFYDSMRGTFEGEDEFLFERFICAHAIMFAFEGVPAIYIHSLLGTKNNIDGIQKGGENRIINRYQWDKHKLFNLLENNDSINYKIYK
;
A
#
# COMPACT_ATOMS: atom_id res chain seq x y z
N PHE A 1 1.30 22.96 28.23
CA PHE A 1 1.47 21.73 29.02
C PHE A 1 0.14 20.99 29.21
N PHE A 2 -0.91 21.67 29.71
CA PHE A 2 -2.23 21.10 29.99
C PHE A 2 -2.91 20.57 28.69
N PHE A 3 -2.81 21.30 27.59
CA PHE A 3 -3.34 20.86 26.27
C PHE A 3 -2.67 19.57 25.78
N PHE A 4 -1.35 19.47 25.90
CA PHE A 4 -0.59 18.30 25.49
C PHE A 4 -0.94 17.06 26.32
N PHE A 5 -1.09 17.24 27.65
CA PHE A 5 -1.51 16.18 28.56
C PHE A 5 -2.90 15.63 28.20
N ASN A 6 -3.85 16.51 27.91
CA ASN A 6 -5.19 16.10 27.48
C ASN A 6 -5.18 15.31 26.16
N GLN A 7 -4.32 15.69 25.23
CA GLN A 7 -4.17 14.96 23.96
C GLN A 7 -3.60 13.54 24.17
N ILE A 8 -2.62 13.38 25.03
CA ILE A 8 -2.07 12.05 25.37
C ILE A 8 -3.14 11.21 26.08
N GLN A 9 -3.83 11.76 27.07
CA GLN A 9 -4.89 11.05 27.78
C GLN A 9 -6.02 10.61 26.84
N PHE A 10 -6.38 11.45 25.87
CA PHE A 10 -7.36 11.10 24.86
C PHE A 10 -6.90 9.89 24.01
N ARG A 11 -5.63 9.85 23.59
CA ARG A 11 -5.06 8.74 22.82
C ARG A 11 -5.00 7.44 23.62
N ILE A 12 -4.62 7.53 24.92
CA ILE A 12 -4.66 6.38 25.83
C ILE A 12 -6.08 5.80 25.90
N ASN A 13 -7.08 6.65 26.02
CA ASN A 13 -8.48 6.23 26.09
C ASN A 13 -8.93 5.53 24.80
N ILE A 14 -8.51 6.02 23.62
CA ILE A 14 -8.80 5.38 22.33
C ILE A 14 -8.18 3.99 22.28
N PHE A 15 -6.87 3.85 22.54
CA PHE A 15 -6.20 2.55 22.50
C PHE A 15 -6.82 1.58 23.50
N ASN A 16 -7.07 2.00 24.72
CA ASN A 16 -7.69 1.18 25.76
C ASN A 16 -9.11 0.73 25.38
N PHE A 17 -9.90 1.60 24.76
CA PHE A 17 -11.23 1.26 24.25
C PHE A 17 -11.17 0.11 23.24
N TYR A 18 -10.29 0.21 22.25
CA TYR A 18 -10.16 -0.81 21.22
C TYR A 18 -9.52 -2.11 21.73
N ILE A 19 -8.51 -2.01 22.62
CA ILE A 19 -7.90 -3.18 23.27
C ILE A 19 -8.95 -3.98 24.05
N LYS A 20 -9.84 -3.29 24.80
CA LYS A 20 -10.96 -3.92 25.51
C LYS A 20 -11.95 -4.61 24.59
N LYS A 21 -12.01 -4.21 23.29
CA LYS A 21 -12.78 -4.87 22.23
C LYS A 21 -11.97 -5.96 21.50
N ASN A 22 -10.84 -6.36 22.07
CA ASN A 22 -9.92 -7.37 21.53
C ASN A 22 -9.27 -6.98 20.18
N ILE A 23 -9.19 -5.70 19.85
CA ILE A 23 -8.41 -5.19 18.72
C ILE A 23 -6.95 -5.17 19.12
N LYS A 24 -6.08 -5.77 18.29
CA LYS A 24 -4.64 -5.92 18.55
C LYS A 24 -3.76 -5.16 17.56
N ILE A 25 -4.28 -4.82 16.40
CA ILE A 25 -3.51 -4.18 15.33
C ILE A 25 -4.07 -2.77 15.11
N PHE A 26 -3.19 -1.78 15.23
CA PHE A 26 -3.52 -0.36 15.10
C PHE A 26 -2.76 0.24 13.93
N ARG A 27 -3.48 0.61 12.87
CA ARG A 27 -2.93 1.30 11.72
C ARG A 27 -3.02 2.82 11.91
N LEU A 28 -1.90 3.48 11.85
CA LEU A 28 -1.82 4.94 11.83
C LEU A 28 -1.85 5.42 10.38
N ASP A 29 -3.01 5.93 9.97
CA ASP A 29 -3.27 6.43 8.62
C ASP A 29 -2.51 7.73 8.35
N ALA A 30 -1.82 7.80 7.20
CA ALA A 30 -1.08 8.98 6.73
C ALA A 30 -0.21 9.65 7.81
N VAL A 31 0.39 8.83 8.70
CA VAL A 31 1.02 9.32 9.93
C VAL A 31 2.24 10.21 9.68
N ALA A 32 2.85 10.14 8.49
CA ALA A 32 3.93 11.05 8.10
C ALA A 32 3.50 12.53 8.14
N TYR A 33 2.20 12.80 8.08
CA TYR A 33 1.62 14.15 8.10
C TYR A 33 1.00 14.54 9.45
N ILE A 34 1.20 13.76 10.50
CA ILE A 34 0.54 13.97 11.80
C ILE A 34 0.97 15.29 12.46
N TRP A 35 2.19 15.76 12.19
CA TRP A 35 2.69 17.03 12.69
C TRP A 35 2.57 18.13 11.65
N LYS A 36 2.02 19.26 12.04
CA LYS A 36 1.85 20.44 11.19
C LYS A 36 2.74 21.55 11.70
N GLU A 37 3.55 22.09 10.82
CA GLU A 37 4.47 23.18 11.10
C GLU A 37 4.45 24.19 9.95
N GLU A 38 4.26 25.45 10.30
CA GLU A 38 4.19 26.54 9.34
C GLU A 38 5.51 26.66 8.55
N ASN A 39 5.41 27.02 7.28
CA ASN A 39 6.55 27.15 6.35
C ASN A 39 7.30 25.83 6.08
N THR A 40 6.67 24.69 6.29
CA THR A 40 7.23 23.38 5.94
C THR A 40 6.25 22.58 5.07
N ASN A 41 6.73 21.49 4.48
CA ASN A 41 5.86 20.55 3.76
C ASN A 41 5.02 19.64 4.69
N CYS A 42 5.19 19.75 6.00
CA CYS A 42 4.50 18.97 7.04
C CYS A 42 4.62 17.45 6.89
N ILE A 43 5.61 16.94 6.16
CA ILE A 43 5.78 15.51 5.95
C ILE A 43 7.06 15.01 6.63
N ASN A 44 6.99 13.84 7.25
CA ASN A 44 8.13 13.15 7.84
C ASN A 44 8.94 14.03 8.83
N ARG A 45 8.22 14.83 9.65
CA ARG A 45 8.83 15.72 10.63
C ARG A 45 9.33 14.94 11.84
N PRO A 46 10.44 15.38 12.50
CA PRO A 46 10.95 14.72 13.72
C PRO A 46 9.88 14.55 14.80
N GLU A 47 8.96 15.50 14.93
CA GLU A 47 7.87 15.48 15.90
C GLU A 47 6.87 14.35 15.61
N ALA A 48 6.68 13.97 14.34
CA ALA A 48 5.87 12.81 13.98
C ALA A 48 6.48 11.51 14.54
N HIS A 49 7.79 11.36 14.46
CA HIS A 49 8.53 10.23 15.02
C HIS A 49 8.40 10.19 16.56
N TYR A 50 8.51 11.32 17.24
CA TYR A 50 8.30 11.38 18.71
C TYR A 50 6.89 10.96 19.11
N LEU A 51 5.87 11.38 18.35
CA LEU A 51 4.49 10.95 18.61
C LEU A 51 4.31 9.44 18.42
N ILE A 52 4.93 8.86 17.40
CA ILE A 52 4.87 7.41 17.15
C ILE A 52 5.55 6.64 18.28
N LYS A 53 6.71 7.10 18.77
CA LYS A 53 7.36 6.52 19.97
C LYS A 53 6.44 6.56 21.19
N ILE A 54 5.76 7.66 21.40
CA ILE A 54 4.79 7.79 22.52
C ILE A 54 3.65 6.77 22.31
N PHE A 55 3.08 6.63 21.11
CA PHE A 55 2.02 5.67 20.84
C PHE A 55 2.50 4.22 21.02
N ARG A 56 3.74 3.93 20.60
CA ARG A 56 4.39 2.65 20.84
C ARG A 56 4.48 2.33 22.32
N LEU A 57 5.01 3.25 23.13
CA LEU A 57 5.13 3.07 24.58
C LEU A 57 3.77 2.87 25.25
N ILE A 58 2.75 3.61 24.85
CA ILE A 58 1.37 3.46 25.36
C ILE A 58 0.84 2.06 25.05
N LEU A 59 1.00 1.59 23.82
CA LEU A 59 0.52 0.27 23.43
C LEU A 59 1.25 -0.86 24.15
N ASP A 60 2.57 -0.77 24.26
CA ASP A 60 3.39 -1.77 24.95
C ASP A 60 3.02 -1.83 26.46
N TYR A 61 2.63 -0.70 27.05
CA TYR A 61 2.16 -0.65 28.42
C TYR A 61 0.76 -1.26 28.59
N LEU A 62 -0.16 -0.95 27.67
CA LEU A 62 -1.56 -1.41 27.75
C LEU A 62 -1.72 -2.89 27.36
N ASP A 63 -1.08 -3.33 26.32
CA ASP A 63 -1.06 -4.74 25.87
C ASP A 63 0.15 -5.00 24.96
N LYS A 64 1.14 -5.72 25.48
CA LYS A 64 2.37 -6.10 24.76
C LYS A 64 2.15 -6.93 23.47
N ARG A 65 0.95 -7.45 23.25
CA ARG A 65 0.59 -8.20 22.04
C ARG A 65 0.01 -7.29 20.97
N SER A 66 -0.16 -6.01 21.25
CA SER A 66 -0.65 -5.04 20.27
C SER A 66 0.45 -4.66 19.29
N VAL A 67 0.04 -4.45 18.04
CA VAL A 67 0.91 -4.08 16.92
C VAL A 67 0.55 -2.68 16.44
N LEU A 68 1.55 -1.83 16.31
CA LEU A 68 1.43 -0.50 15.71
C LEU A 68 1.97 -0.55 14.29
N ILE A 69 1.14 -0.19 13.32
CA ILE A 69 1.50 -0.13 11.90
C ILE A 69 1.48 1.32 11.44
N THR A 70 2.54 1.78 10.79
CA THR A 70 2.57 3.10 10.14
C THR A 70 2.28 2.98 8.66
N GLU A 71 1.34 3.79 8.19
CA GLU A 71 1.04 3.95 6.78
C GLU A 71 1.65 5.27 6.30
N THR A 72 2.71 5.17 5.46
CA THR A 72 3.54 6.27 5.02
C THR A 72 3.94 6.08 3.55
N ASN A 73 3.17 6.66 2.63
CA ASN A 73 3.44 6.62 1.18
C ASN A 73 4.49 7.70 0.80
N ILE A 74 5.73 7.44 1.16
CA ILE A 74 6.90 8.32 1.00
C ILE A 74 8.08 7.52 0.42
N PRO A 75 9.18 8.17 0.01
CA PRO A 75 10.35 7.46 -0.48
C PRO A 75 10.85 6.38 0.50
N ASN A 76 11.31 5.25 -0.04
CA ASN A 76 11.65 4.06 0.75
C ASN A 76 12.63 4.36 1.90
N LYS A 77 13.65 5.18 1.65
CA LYS A 77 14.64 5.55 2.67
C LYS A 77 14.01 6.26 3.87
N GLU A 78 13.04 7.12 3.63
CA GLU A 78 12.30 7.83 4.69
C GLU A 78 11.33 6.88 5.40
N ASN A 79 10.64 5.99 4.65
CA ASN A 79 9.73 5.01 5.23
C ASN A 79 10.44 4.07 6.23
N LEU A 80 11.67 3.65 5.93
CA LEU A 80 12.47 2.79 6.82
C LEU A 80 12.77 3.44 8.17
N THR A 81 12.79 4.79 8.26
CA THR A 81 13.04 5.49 9.52
C THR A 81 11.95 5.28 10.56
N TYR A 82 10.75 4.87 10.14
CA TYR A 82 9.61 4.58 11.04
C TYR A 82 9.76 3.29 11.87
N PHE A 83 10.80 2.52 11.65
CA PHE A 83 11.22 1.50 12.62
C PHE A 83 11.92 2.12 13.83
N GLY A 84 12.49 3.33 13.71
CA GLY A 84 13.34 3.94 14.72
C GLY A 84 14.52 3.02 15.06
N ASN A 85 14.79 2.88 16.34
CA ASN A 85 15.70 1.88 16.90
C ASN A 85 14.96 0.62 17.39
N GLY A 86 13.80 0.30 16.82
CA GLY A 86 12.85 -0.70 17.30
C GLY A 86 11.85 -0.14 18.30
N ASP A 87 11.77 1.18 18.43
CA ASP A 87 11.00 1.93 19.42
C ASP A 87 9.86 2.78 18.81
N GLU A 88 9.64 2.65 17.46
CA GLU A 88 8.56 3.31 16.75
C GLU A 88 7.53 2.26 16.27
N ALA A 89 7.27 2.17 14.96
CA ALA A 89 6.33 1.18 14.45
C ALA A 89 6.81 -0.26 14.69
N HIS A 90 5.88 -1.16 14.99
CA HIS A 90 6.15 -2.60 14.92
C HIS A 90 6.24 -3.03 13.46
N TRP A 91 5.29 -2.59 12.64
CA TRP A 91 5.26 -2.87 11.22
C TRP A 91 5.19 -1.58 10.41
N ILE A 92 5.89 -1.56 9.28
CA ILE A 92 5.80 -0.48 8.30
C ILE A 92 5.24 -1.02 6.99
N TYR A 93 4.42 -0.22 6.31
CA TYR A 93 3.92 -0.54 4.97
C TYR A 93 5.07 -0.61 3.97
N ASN A 94 5.18 -1.71 3.25
CA ASN A 94 6.17 -1.86 2.18
C ASN A 94 5.60 -1.35 0.85
N PHE A 95 5.45 -0.03 0.75
CA PHE A 95 4.87 0.63 -0.43
C PHE A 95 5.68 0.45 -1.70
N THR A 96 6.99 0.21 -1.60
CA THR A 96 7.87 0.05 -2.77
C THR A 96 7.62 -1.25 -3.51
N LEU A 97 7.13 -2.27 -2.81
CA LEU A 97 6.96 -3.61 -3.36
C LEU A 97 5.94 -3.66 -4.51
N ALA A 98 4.78 -3.03 -4.34
CA ALA A 98 3.69 -3.06 -5.33
C ALA A 98 4.11 -2.51 -6.71
N PRO A 99 4.62 -1.26 -6.83
CA PRO A 99 5.00 -0.71 -8.12
C PRO A 99 6.23 -1.41 -8.73
N LEU A 100 7.18 -1.92 -7.92
CA LEU A 100 8.32 -2.66 -8.44
C LEU A 100 7.92 -4.03 -8.99
N ILE A 101 7.02 -4.76 -8.32
CA ILE A 101 6.51 -6.03 -8.86
C ILE A 101 5.72 -5.77 -10.15
N LEU A 102 4.84 -4.78 -10.16
CA LEU A 102 4.09 -4.40 -11.36
C LEU A 102 5.05 -4.10 -12.52
N TYR A 103 6.03 -3.20 -12.31
CA TYR A 103 7.01 -2.83 -13.33
C TYR A 103 7.81 -4.05 -13.81
N THR A 104 8.30 -4.86 -12.89
CA THR A 104 9.06 -6.08 -13.21
C THR A 104 8.30 -7.02 -14.15
N LEU A 105 7.03 -7.26 -13.85
CA LEU A 105 6.23 -8.22 -14.62
C LEU A 105 5.78 -7.68 -15.97
N VAL A 106 5.58 -6.37 -16.11
CA VAL A 106 5.22 -5.78 -17.41
C VAL A 106 6.44 -5.45 -18.28
N ASN A 107 7.60 -5.22 -17.66
CA ASN A 107 8.87 -4.96 -18.36
C ASN A 107 9.62 -6.27 -18.74
N GLY A 108 9.35 -7.38 -18.03
CA GLY A 108 10.06 -8.65 -18.23
C GLY A 108 11.48 -8.65 -17.65
N ASP A 109 11.88 -7.65 -16.86
CA ASP A 109 13.20 -7.55 -16.23
C ASP A 109 13.09 -7.31 -14.72
N SER A 110 13.72 -8.18 -13.93
CA SER A 110 13.71 -8.12 -12.46
C SER A 110 14.87 -7.30 -11.87
N SER A 111 15.69 -6.65 -12.67
CA SER A 111 16.91 -5.96 -12.22
C SER A 111 16.63 -4.94 -11.14
N GLU A 112 15.62 -4.08 -11.30
CA GLU A 112 15.33 -3.02 -10.33
C GLU A 112 14.70 -3.58 -9.03
N LEU A 113 13.82 -4.57 -9.14
CA LEU A 113 13.27 -5.28 -7.98
C LEU A 113 14.39 -5.96 -7.18
N ARG A 114 15.32 -6.61 -7.87
CA ARG A 114 16.47 -7.27 -7.24
C ARG A 114 17.42 -6.26 -6.59
N LYS A 115 17.79 -5.17 -7.26
CA LYS A 115 18.62 -4.11 -6.69
C LYS A 115 18.00 -3.55 -5.41
N TRP A 116 16.71 -3.21 -5.48
CA TRP A 116 15.98 -2.71 -4.32
C TRP A 116 15.97 -3.75 -3.18
N SER A 117 15.64 -5.00 -3.46
CA SER A 117 15.57 -6.06 -2.44
C SER A 117 16.90 -6.25 -1.71
N MET A 118 18.03 -6.11 -2.41
CA MET A 118 19.38 -6.20 -1.81
C MET A 118 19.71 -5.01 -0.90
N THR A 119 19.01 -3.89 -1.01
CA THR A 119 19.20 -2.70 -0.15
C THR A 119 18.30 -2.72 1.08
N MET A 120 17.33 -3.63 1.14
CA MET A 120 16.39 -3.70 2.26
C MET A 120 17.07 -4.30 3.48
N PRO A 121 17.13 -3.58 4.62
CA PRO A 121 17.66 -4.13 5.84
C PRO A 121 16.74 -5.22 6.38
N PRO A 122 17.25 -6.29 6.98
CA PRO A 122 16.41 -7.28 7.65
C PRO A 122 15.63 -6.60 8.79
N ALA A 123 14.37 -7.00 8.98
CA ALA A 123 13.59 -6.51 10.10
C ALA A 123 14.20 -7.00 11.43
N LYS A 124 14.36 -6.07 12.39
CA LYS A 124 14.90 -6.40 13.71
C LYS A 124 13.81 -7.01 14.60
N ASN A 125 14.22 -7.57 15.74
CA ASN A 125 13.35 -8.21 16.71
C ASN A 125 12.08 -7.40 17.02
N GLY A 126 10.92 -8.00 16.77
CA GLY A 126 9.62 -7.39 17.00
C GLY A 126 9.13 -6.45 15.90
N ASN A 127 9.92 -6.24 14.84
CA ASN A 127 9.56 -5.44 13.69
C ASN A 127 9.29 -6.31 12.47
N ALA A 128 8.45 -5.85 11.55
CA ALA A 128 8.22 -6.51 10.27
C ALA A 128 7.83 -5.53 9.16
N TYR A 129 8.11 -5.91 7.93
CA TYR A 129 7.53 -5.28 6.76
C TYR A 129 6.09 -5.78 6.57
N PHE A 130 5.16 -4.87 6.32
CA PHE A 130 3.79 -5.22 5.93
C PHE A 130 3.73 -5.23 4.41
N ASN A 131 3.88 -6.42 3.82
CA ASN A 131 3.99 -6.62 2.39
C ASN A 131 2.62 -6.70 1.73
N PHE A 132 2.38 -5.84 0.75
CA PHE A 132 1.16 -5.84 -0.05
C PHE A 132 1.47 -5.35 -1.47
N ILE A 133 0.65 -5.75 -2.44
CA ILE A 133 0.76 -5.32 -3.83
C ILE A 133 -0.51 -4.64 -4.34
N ALA A 134 -1.56 -4.66 -3.56
CA ALA A 134 -2.80 -3.94 -3.81
C ALA A 134 -3.44 -3.50 -2.50
N SER A 135 -4.20 -2.42 -2.53
CA SER A 135 -4.98 -1.91 -1.42
C SER A 135 -6.23 -1.18 -1.91
N HIS A 136 -6.98 -0.58 -1.01
CA HIS A 136 -8.10 0.31 -1.34
C HIS A 136 -7.66 1.65 -1.97
N ASP A 137 -6.39 1.99 -1.88
CA ASP A 137 -5.76 3.11 -2.60
C ASP A 137 -5.21 2.62 -3.94
N GLY A 138 -4.66 3.51 -4.76
CA GLY A 138 -3.94 3.13 -5.96
C GLY A 138 -2.51 2.65 -5.65
N ILE A 139 -1.81 2.22 -6.68
CA ILE A 139 -0.39 1.86 -6.60
C ILE A 139 0.42 3.15 -6.57
N GLY A 140 1.07 3.43 -5.44
CA GLY A 140 1.85 4.65 -5.22
C GLY A 140 3.14 4.68 -6.03
N LEU A 141 3.50 5.84 -6.58
CA LEU A 141 4.70 6.01 -7.40
C LEU A 141 5.88 6.64 -6.63
N ARG A 142 5.61 7.40 -5.57
CA ARG A 142 6.68 7.99 -4.73
C ARG A 142 7.69 6.98 -4.17
N PRO A 143 7.27 5.79 -3.74
CA PRO A 143 8.21 4.81 -3.18
C PRO A 143 9.24 4.28 -4.17
N ILE A 144 9.03 4.45 -5.48
CA ILE A 144 9.96 4.02 -6.54
C ILE A 144 10.75 5.18 -7.15
N GLU A 145 10.62 6.39 -6.63
CA GLU A 145 11.45 7.53 -7.03
C GLU A 145 12.94 7.16 -6.84
N GLY A 146 13.72 7.29 -7.92
CA GLY A 146 15.14 6.93 -7.95
C GLY A 146 15.46 5.45 -8.22
N TYR A 147 14.46 4.56 -8.29
CA TYR A 147 14.65 3.17 -8.73
C TYR A 147 14.32 2.96 -10.20
N ILE A 148 13.30 3.61 -10.71
CA ILE A 148 12.87 3.56 -12.10
C ILE A 148 13.01 4.97 -12.68
N ASP A 149 13.60 5.09 -13.88
CA ASP A 149 13.73 6.36 -14.58
C ASP A 149 12.38 6.89 -15.06
N GLU A 150 12.32 8.20 -15.33
CA GLU A 150 11.08 8.89 -15.71
C GLU A 150 10.46 8.36 -17.01
N ASP A 151 11.29 8.00 -18.01
CA ASP A 151 10.82 7.46 -19.30
C ASP A 151 10.12 6.11 -19.11
N ASN A 152 10.65 5.26 -18.25
CA ASN A 152 10.06 3.97 -17.94
C ASN A 152 8.81 4.10 -17.07
N ILE A 153 8.76 5.08 -16.16
CA ILE A 153 7.52 5.42 -15.44
C ILE A 153 6.47 5.89 -16.43
N GLU A 154 6.80 6.75 -17.40
CA GLU A 154 5.83 7.22 -18.39
C GLU A 154 5.28 6.07 -19.24
N LYS A 155 6.14 5.16 -19.71
CA LYS A 155 5.71 3.94 -20.42
C LYS A 155 4.75 3.10 -19.59
N LEU A 156 5.05 2.91 -18.30
CA LEU A 156 4.16 2.20 -17.37
C LEU A 156 2.80 2.88 -17.25
N LEU A 157 2.77 4.22 -17.11
CA LEU A 157 1.52 4.97 -17.04
C LEU A 157 0.69 4.88 -18.30
N ILE A 158 1.33 4.92 -19.47
CA ILE A 158 0.67 4.74 -20.77
C ILE A 158 0.04 3.35 -20.85
N LEU A 159 0.79 2.31 -20.46
CA LEU A 159 0.29 0.94 -20.45
C LEU A 159 -0.91 0.77 -19.51
N MET A 160 -0.81 1.29 -18.28
CA MET A 160 -1.91 1.19 -17.33
C MET A 160 -3.17 1.93 -17.80
N LYS A 161 -3.02 3.05 -18.52
CA LYS A 161 -4.16 3.73 -19.17
C LYS A 161 -4.78 2.88 -20.27
N LYS A 162 -3.99 2.14 -21.06
CA LYS A 162 -4.52 1.17 -22.05
C LYS A 162 -5.32 0.05 -21.40
N PHE A 163 -4.99 -0.31 -20.17
CA PHE A 163 -5.72 -1.30 -19.37
C PHE A 163 -6.88 -0.67 -18.57
N ASP A 164 -7.40 0.47 -19.01
CA ASP A 164 -8.51 1.24 -18.44
C ASP A 164 -8.21 1.86 -17.07
N GLY A 165 -6.96 1.83 -16.61
CA GLY A 165 -6.52 2.47 -15.38
C GLY A 165 -6.61 3.99 -15.44
N LYS A 166 -6.63 4.62 -14.27
CA LYS A 166 -6.62 6.08 -14.09
C LYS A 166 -5.37 6.49 -13.34
N ILE A 167 -4.87 7.69 -13.64
CA ILE A 167 -3.71 8.24 -12.96
C ILE A 167 -4.16 9.42 -12.12
N SER A 168 -3.83 9.36 -10.84
CA SER A 168 -3.98 10.49 -9.92
C SER A 168 -2.68 11.29 -9.86
N TYR A 169 -2.79 12.60 -9.81
CA TYR A 169 -1.67 13.54 -9.80
C TYR A 169 -1.62 14.29 -8.47
N ARG A 170 -0.42 14.64 -8.03
CA ARG A 170 -0.20 15.59 -6.93
C ARG A 170 0.35 16.91 -7.49
N THR A 171 0.05 17.99 -6.82
CA THR A 171 0.68 19.28 -7.11
C THR A 171 1.97 19.39 -6.31
N THR A 172 3.07 19.72 -6.97
CA THR A 172 4.36 20.00 -6.33
C THR A 172 4.31 21.39 -5.65
N GLN A 173 5.30 21.70 -4.83
CA GLN A 173 5.45 23.04 -4.24
C GLN A 173 5.64 24.15 -5.29
N TRP A 174 6.03 23.78 -6.51
CA TRP A 174 6.22 24.69 -7.65
C TRP A 174 4.97 24.85 -8.50
N GLY A 175 3.89 24.14 -8.18
CA GLY A 175 2.63 24.16 -8.93
C GLY A 175 2.50 23.13 -10.04
N ASP A 176 3.56 22.37 -10.34
CA ASP A 176 3.55 21.33 -11.36
C ASP A 176 2.73 20.11 -10.91
N LYS A 177 2.13 19.42 -11.88
CA LYS A 177 1.42 18.17 -11.65
C LYS A 177 2.33 16.98 -11.94
N THR A 178 2.61 16.17 -10.92
CA THR A 178 3.37 14.94 -11.08
C THR A 178 2.48 13.71 -10.81
N PRO A 179 2.67 12.59 -11.53
CA PRO A 179 1.96 11.36 -11.24
C PRO A 179 2.19 10.93 -9.78
N TYR A 180 1.11 10.51 -9.12
CA TYR A 180 1.16 10.13 -7.71
C TYR A 180 0.76 8.69 -7.49
N GLU A 181 -0.29 8.25 -8.18
CA GLU A 181 -0.91 6.94 -8.00
C GLU A 181 -1.47 6.40 -9.31
N ILE A 182 -1.26 5.11 -9.57
CA ILE A 182 -1.96 4.34 -10.59
C ILE A 182 -3.20 3.72 -9.96
N ASN A 183 -4.38 4.14 -10.39
CA ASN A 183 -5.65 3.62 -9.93
C ASN A 183 -6.15 2.57 -10.93
N ILE A 184 -6.05 1.30 -10.58
CA ILE A 184 -6.40 0.15 -11.39
C ILE A 184 -6.62 -1.05 -10.46
N SER A 185 -7.49 -2.00 -10.81
CA SER A 185 -7.48 -3.27 -10.10
C SER A 185 -6.16 -3.99 -10.37
N PHE A 186 -5.57 -4.60 -9.36
CA PHE A 186 -4.29 -5.29 -9.55
C PHE A 186 -4.43 -6.45 -10.55
N TYR A 187 -5.61 -7.07 -10.63
CA TYR A 187 -5.91 -8.09 -11.61
C TYR A 187 -5.80 -7.55 -13.05
N ASP A 188 -6.48 -6.46 -13.36
CA ASP A 188 -6.43 -5.87 -14.70
C ASP A 188 -5.10 -5.21 -15.05
N SER A 189 -4.29 -4.82 -14.05
CA SER A 189 -2.93 -4.33 -14.32
C SER A 189 -1.98 -5.38 -14.91
N MET A 190 -2.37 -6.67 -14.84
CA MET A 190 -1.60 -7.80 -15.37
C MET A 190 -2.03 -8.26 -16.77
N ARG A 191 -2.86 -7.48 -17.50
CA ARG A 191 -3.41 -7.84 -18.82
C ARG A 191 -2.36 -8.05 -19.91
N GLY A 192 -1.16 -7.54 -19.73
CA GLY A 192 -0.10 -7.66 -20.73
C GLY A 192 1.23 -7.09 -20.25
N THR A 193 2.13 -6.87 -21.19
CA THR A 193 3.48 -6.34 -21.00
C THR A 193 3.65 -5.06 -21.86
N PHE A 194 4.85 -4.49 -21.88
CA PHE A 194 5.17 -3.39 -22.81
C PHE A 194 5.05 -3.79 -24.29
N GLU A 195 5.08 -5.09 -24.59
CA GLU A 195 4.84 -5.63 -25.94
C GLU A 195 3.34 -5.67 -26.33
N GLY A 196 2.45 -5.57 -25.34
CA GLY A 196 1.00 -5.58 -25.54
C GLY A 196 0.25 -6.54 -24.60
N GLU A 197 -1.06 -6.69 -24.89
CA GLU A 197 -1.91 -7.65 -24.17
C GLU A 197 -1.63 -9.08 -24.68
N ASP A 198 -1.75 -10.05 -23.76
CA ASP A 198 -1.55 -11.47 -24.03
C ASP A 198 -2.45 -12.35 -23.12
N GLU A 199 -2.34 -13.69 -23.23
CA GLU A 199 -3.14 -14.66 -22.49
C GLU A 199 -2.63 -14.94 -21.05
N PHE A 200 -1.48 -14.40 -20.62
CA PHE A 200 -0.83 -14.75 -19.35
C PHE A 200 -1.24 -13.85 -18.17
N LEU A 201 -2.40 -13.20 -18.23
CA LEU A 201 -2.90 -12.33 -17.17
C LEU A 201 -2.99 -13.07 -15.83
N PHE A 202 -3.58 -14.26 -15.83
CA PHE A 202 -3.77 -15.06 -14.61
C PHE A 202 -2.42 -15.48 -14.01
N GLU A 203 -1.52 -15.99 -14.82
CA GLU A 203 -0.20 -16.46 -14.42
C GLU A 203 0.63 -15.31 -13.85
N ARG A 204 0.62 -14.13 -14.50
CA ARG A 204 1.29 -12.93 -13.97
C ARG A 204 0.68 -12.46 -12.66
N PHE A 205 -0.64 -12.50 -12.53
CA PHE A 205 -1.31 -12.13 -11.28
C PHE A 205 -0.91 -13.06 -10.13
N ILE A 206 -0.89 -14.37 -10.35
CA ILE A 206 -0.45 -15.37 -9.35
C ILE A 206 1.04 -15.19 -9.06
N CYS A 207 1.88 -15.01 -10.08
CA CYS A 207 3.31 -14.77 -9.92
C CYS A 207 3.59 -13.53 -9.05
N ALA A 208 2.86 -12.43 -9.25
CA ALA A 208 2.98 -11.23 -8.43
C ALA A 208 2.74 -11.51 -6.94
N HIS A 209 1.70 -12.28 -6.62
CA HIS A 209 1.39 -12.66 -5.25
C HIS A 209 2.43 -13.63 -4.69
N ALA A 210 2.91 -14.59 -5.47
CA ALA A 210 3.96 -15.50 -5.08
C ALA A 210 5.27 -14.75 -4.73
N ILE A 211 5.65 -13.76 -5.54
CA ILE A 211 6.78 -12.88 -5.25
C ILE A 211 6.55 -12.14 -3.92
N MET A 212 5.37 -11.54 -3.70
CA MET A 212 5.03 -10.87 -2.44
C MET A 212 5.17 -11.78 -1.23
N PHE A 213 4.72 -13.04 -1.33
CA PHE A 213 4.83 -14.02 -0.25
C PHE A 213 6.27 -14.47 0.02
N ALA A 214 7.15 -14.36 -0.96
CA ALA A 214 8.56 -14.76 -0.82
C ALA A 214 9.40 -13.70 -0.08
N PHE A 215 8.91 -12.46 0.05
CA PHE A 215 9.62 -11.41 0.78
C PHE A 215 9.46 -11.56 2.30
N GLU A 216 10.52 -11.24 3.04
CA GLU A 216 10.49 -11.15 4.50
C GLU A 216 9.41 -10.18 4.95
N GLY A 217 8.54 -10.61 5.88
CA GLY A 217 7.50 -9.76 6.46
C GLY A 217 6.16 -10.44 6.63
N VAL A 218 5.14 -9.64 6.84
CA VAL A 218 3.75 -10.07 6.99
C VAL A 218 3.01 -9.79 5.68
N PRO A 219 2.64 -10.81 4.91
CA PRO A 219 1.92 -10.62 3.66
C PRO A 219 0.47 -10.24 3.93
N ALA A 220 -0.05 -9.30 3.12
CA ALA A 220 -1.42 -8.83 3.17
C ALA A 220 -2.06 -8.88 1.79
N ILE A 221 -3.13 -9.64 1.66
CA ILE A 221 -3.89 -9.76 0.43
C ILE A 221 -5.09 -8.80 0.50
N TYR A 222 -5.17 -7.88 -0.45
CA TYR A 222 -6.34 -7.03 -0.61
C TYR A 222 -7.54 -7.87 -1.01
N ILE A 223 -8.70 -7.62 -0.41
CA ILE A 223 -9.91 -8.42 -0.65
C ILE A 223 -10.28 -8.51 -2.13
N HIS A 224 -10.10 -7.45 -2.90
CA HIS A 224 -10.38 -7.46 -4.33
C HIS A 224 -9.37 -8.26 -5.14
N SER A 225 -8.13 -8.40 -4.67
CA SER A 225 -7.16 -9.34 -5.24
C SER A 225 -7.56 -10.78 -4.93
N LEU A 226 -7.90 -11.08 -3.68
CA LEU A 226 -8.36 -12.42 -3.27
C LEU A 226 -9.60 -12.89 -4.08
N LEU A 227 -10.44 -11.95 -4.47
CA LEU A 227 -11.66 -12.22 -5.24
C LEU A 227 -11.48 -12.09 -6.76
N GLY A 228 -10.28 -11.80 -7.27
CA GLY A 228 -10.04 -11.60 -8.71
C GLY A 228 -10.92 -10.50 -9.31
N THR A 229 -11.13 -9.41 -8.56
CA THR A 229 -12.03 -8.33 -8.98
C THR A 229 -11.38 -7.49 -10.07
N LYS A 230 -12.12 -7.29 -11.17
CA LYS A 230 -11.73 -6.43 -12.29
C LYS A 230 -11.99 -4.95 -11.99
N ASN A 231 -11.52 -4.07 -12.89
CA ASN A 231 -11.81 -2.64 -12.86
C ASN A 231 -13.31 -2.36 -12.78
N ASN A 232 -13.70 -1.46 -11.87
CA ASN A 232 -15.07 -0.97 -11.75
C ASN A 232 -15.32 0.18 -12.74
N ILE A 233 -15.46 -0.15 -14.02
CA ILE A 233 -15.68 0.85 -15.09
C ILE A 233 -17.00 1.59 -14.90
N ASP A 234 -18.07 0.87 -14.53
CA ASP A 234 -19.38 1.47 -14.27
C ASP A 234 -19.35 2.52 -13.15
N GLY A 235 -18.56 2.27 -12.10
CA GLY A 235 -18.37 3.21 -11.01
C GLY A 235 -17.68 4.49 -11.45
N ILE A 236 -16.68 4.39 -12.31
CA ILE A 236 -16.00 5.54 -12.89
C ILE A 236 -16.91 6.34 -13.84
N GLN A 237 -17.66 5.65 -14.71
CA GLN A 237 -18.57 6.32 -15.65
C GLN A 237 -19.71 7.08 -14.96
N LYS A 238 -20.10 6.66 -13.77
CA LYS A 238 -21.09 7.38 -12.93
C LYS A 238 -20.52 8.60 -12.20
N GLY A 239 -19.32 9.06 -12.55
CA GLY A 239 -18.69 10.24 -11.97
C GLY A 239 -17.94 9.98 -10.67
N GLY A 240 -17.54 8.73 -10.44
CA GLY A 240 -16.75 8.35 -9.27
C GLY A 240 -15.30 8.85 -9.31
N GLU A 241 -14.70 9.00 -8.12
CA GLU A 241 -13.27 9.28 -7.97
C GLU A 241 -12.42 8.15 -8.56
N ASN A 242 -11.18 8.44 -8.97
CA ASN A 242 -10.28 7.46 -9.59
C ASN A 242 -10.15 6.14 -8.79
N ARG A 243 -10.14 6.23 -7.47
CA ARG A 243 -10.02 5.06 -6.57
C ARG A 243 -11.22 4.14 -6.58
N ILE A 244 -12.38 4.57 -7.09
CA ILE A 244 -13.57 3.69 -7.23
C ILE A 244 -13.29 2.53 -8.18
N ILE A 245 -12.32 2.67 -9.10
CA ILE A 245 -11.93 1.63 -10.05
C ILE A 245 -11.55 0.31 -9.39
N ASN A 246 -10.91 0.38 -8.22
CA ASN A 246 -10.47 -0.80 -7.45
C ASN A 246 -11.24 -0.99 -6.13
N ARG A 247 -12.45 -0.42 -6.03
CA ARG A 247 -13.36 -0.51 -4.87
C ARG A 247 -14.75 -0.98 -5.29
N TYR A 248 -14.82 -2.06 -6.07
CA TYR A 248 -16.07 -2.61 -6.54
C TYR A 248 -16.93 -3.12 -5.36
N GLN A 249 -18.22 -2.79 -5.38
CA GLN A 249 -19.17 -3.31 -4.39
C GLN A 249 -19.85 -4.56 -4.93
N TRP A 250 -19.45 -5.71 -4.40
CA TRP A 250 -20.00 -6.99 -4.79
C TRP A 250 -21.44 -7.18 -4.29
N ASP A 251 -22.33 -7.57 -5.18
CA ASP A 251 -23.56 -8.24 -4.78
C ASP A 251 -23.22 -9.62 -4.21
N LYS A 252 -23.76 -9.95 -3.05
CA LYS A 252 -23.46 -11.18 -2.34
C LYS A 252 -23.77 -12.43 -3.17
N HIS A 253 -24.96 -12.49 -3.76
CA HIS A 253 -25.39 -13.68 -4.52
C HIS A 253 -24.56 -13.85 -5.78
N LYS A 254 -24.31 -12.76 -6.50
CA LYS A 254 -23.43 -12.78 -7.69
C LYS A 254 -22.02 -13.27 -7.34
N LEU A 255 -21.44 -12.78 -6.25
CA LEU A 255 -20.12 -13.20 -5.83
C LEU A 255 -20.08 -14.70 -5.48
N PHE A 256 -21.03 -15.18 -4.66
CA PHE A 256 -21.06 -16.60 -4.27
C PHE A 256 -21.22 -17.52 -5.49
N ASN A 257 -22.09 -17.18 -6.44
CA ASN A 257 -22.23 -17.95 -7.68
C ASN A 257 -20.90 -18.04 -8.46
N LEU A 258 -20.12 -16.97 -8.50
CA LEU A 258 -18.80 -16.97 -9.13
C LEU A 258 -17.77 -17.81 -8.36
N LEU A 259 -17.80 -17.75 -7.02
CA LEU A 259 -16.88 -18.52 -6.16
C LEU A 259 -17.21 -20.01 -6.09
N GLU A 260 -18.42 -20.44 -6.52
CA GLU A 260 -18.83 -21.82 -6.64
C GLU A 260 -18.66 -22.38 -8.06
N ASN A 261 -18.45 -21.53 -9.05
CA ASN A 261 -18.27 -21.93 -10.44
C ASN A 261 -16.79 -22.20 -10.77
N ASN A 262 -16.43 -23.45 -10.93
CA ASN A 262 -15.06 -23.91 -11.22
C ASN A 262 -14.44 -23.30 -12.48
N ASP A 263 -15.24 -22.85 -13.43
CA ASP A 263 -14.76 -22.21 -14.67
C ASP A 263 -14.49 -20.72 -14.49
N SER A 264 -15.01 -20.11 -13.42
CA SER A 264 -14.80 -18.69 -13.18
C SER A 264 -13.37 -18.39 -12.73
N ILE A 265 -12.87 -17.24 -13.13
CA ILE A 265 -11.55 -16.77 -12.67
C ILE A 265 -11.56 -16.47 -11.17
N ASN A 266 -12.69 -16.01 -10.63
CA ASN A 266 -12.86 -15.72 -9.20
C ASN A 266 -12.68 -16.98 -8.36
N TYR A 267 -13.24 -18.12 -8.80
CA TYR A 267 -13.01 -19.41 -8.16
C TYR A 267 -11.53 -19.84 -8.22
N LYS A 268 -10.90 -19.75 -9.40
CA LYS A 268 -9.51 -20.16 -9.62
C LYS A 268 -8.50 -19.36 -8.78
N ILE A 269 -8.79 -18.09 -8.51
CA ILE A 269 -7.94 -17.24 -7.66
C ILE A 269 -8.20 -17.51 -6.19
N TYR A 270 -9.47 -17.74 -5.81
CA TYR A 270 -9.86 -17.93 -4.41
C TYR A 270 -9.41 -19.30 -3.85
N LYS A 271 -9.33 -20.33 -4.71
CA LYS A 271 -8.89 -21.70 -4.33
C LYS A 271 -7.39 -21.88 -4.42
#